data_7f3899f5781e8d73b44becaf52150c59
#
_entry.id   7f3899f5781e8d73b44becaf52150c59
#
_cell.length_a   1.000
_cell.length_b   1.000
_cell.length_c   1.000
_cell.angle_alpha   90.00
_cell.angle_beta   90.00
_cell.angle_gamma   90.00
#
_symmetry.space_group_name_H-M   'P 1'
#
loop_
_entity.id
_entity.type
_entity.pdbx_description
1 polymer ?
#
loop_
_entity_poly.entity_id
_entity_poly.type
_entity_poly.pdbx_seq_one_letter_code
_entity_poly.pdbx_strand_id
1 'polypeptide(L)'
;MPNEIIICVALCMFLEGQLVEHTYQKSMADCLKAKRQAERSIQPERVQFKCGKNVKAEVEYVKEEGQTAGRTRILRVIEHGYTSDS
;
A
#
# COMPACT_ATOMS: atom_id res chain seq x y z
N MET A 1 12.35 13.52 -11.61
CA MET A 1 12.62 13.53 -10.17
C MET A 1 13.15 12.18 -9.74
N PRO A 2 14.20 12.15 -8.95
CA PRO A 2 14.70 10.88 -8.47
C PRO A 2 13.69 10.25 -7.54
N ASN A 3 13.61 8.94 -7.59
CA ASN A 3 12.77 8.17 -6.70
C ASN A 3 13.43 8.06 -5.33
N GLU A 4 12.62 7.92 -4.31
CA GLU A 4 13.11 7.77 -2.95
C GLU A 4 12.75 6.40 -2.42
N ILE A 5 13.56 5.91 -1.50
CA ILE A 5 13.28 4.71 -0.76
C ILE A 5 12.88 5.12 0.64
N ILE A 6 11.67 4.78 1.04
CA ILE A 6 11.14 5.14 2.35
C ILE A 6 10.57 3.92 3.05
N ILE A 7 10.38 4.05 4.35
CA ILE A 7 9.63 3.08 5.13
C ILE A 7 8.25 3.69 5.36
N CYS A 8 7.23 2.97 4.97
CA CYS A 8 5.87 3.52 4.99
C CYS A 8 4.84 2.48 5.39
N VAL A 9 3.61 2.95 5.55
CA VAL A 9 2.45 2.08 5.70
C VAL A 9 1.91 1.81 4.30
N ALA A 10 1.63 0.56 4.00
CA ALA A 10 1.10 0.19 2.70
C ALA A 10 -0.01 -0.84 2.84
N LEU A 11 -1.04 -0.69 2.02
CA LEU A 11 -2.07 -1.71 1.86
C LEU A 11 -1.61 -2.64 0.74
N CYS A 12 -1.46 -3.91 1.07
CA CYS A 12 -0.97 -4.89 0.13
C CYS A 12 -2.06 -5.90 -0.20
N MET A 13 -2.23 -6.18 -1.48
CA MET A 13 -3.20 -7.14 -1.97
C MET A 13 -2.48 -8.39 -2.45
N PHE A 14 -2.90 -9.52 -1.92
CA PHE A 14 -2.37 -10.82 -2.30
C PHE A 14 -3.44 -11.62 -3.03
N LEU A 15 -3.09 -12.11 -4.20
CA LEU A 15 -3.95 -13.01 -4.96
C LEU A 15 -3.32 -14.40 -4.92
N GLU A 16 -4.05 -15.33 -4.31
CA GLU A 16 -3.59 -16.71 -4.18
C GLU A 16 -2.17 -16.80 -3.60
N GLY A 17 -1.91 -15.97 -2.58
CA GLY A 17 -0.64 -15.98 -1.88
C GLY A 17 0.46 -15.13 -2.49
N GLN A 18 0.21 -14.52 -3.63
CA GLN A 18 1.22 -13.68 -4.29
C GLN A 18 0.84 -12.21 -4.19
N LEU A 19 1.83 -11.38 -3.87
CA LEU A 19 1.63 -9.94 -3.84
C LEU A 19 1.43 -9.42 -5.25
N VAL A 20 0.27 -8.84 -5.52
CA VAL A 20 -0.08 -8.33 -6.85
C VAL A 20 -0.28 -6.83 -6.87
N GLU A 21 -0.53 -6.22 -5.72
CA GLU A 21 -0.74 -4.77 -5.67
C GLU A 21 -0.35 -4.24 -4.30
N HIS A 22 0.14 -3.01 -4.28
CA HIS A 22 0.47 -2.32 -3.04
C HIS A 22 0.12 -0.84 -3.19
N THR A 23 -0.44 -0.26 -2.15
CA THR A 23 -0.89 1.12 -2.17
C THR A 23 -0.37 1.84 -0.95
N TYR A 24 0.25 3.00 -1.15
CA TYR A 24 0.73 3.84 -0.07
C TYR A 24 -0.44 4.34 0.78
N GLN A 25 -0.27 4.28 2.10
CA GLN A 25 -1.24 4.83 3.05
C GLN A 25 -0.53 5.80 3.98
N LYS A 26 -1.24 6.83 4.41
CA LYS A 26 -0.67 7.85 5.29
C LYS A 26 -0.46 7.33 6.70
N SER A 27 -1.30 6.41 7.14
CA SER A 27 -1.26 5.90 8.51
C SER A 27 -1.87 4.51 8.54
N MET A 28 -1.67 3.81 9.66
CA MET A 28 -2.32 2.52 9.88
C MET A 28 -3.84 2.64 9.93
N ALA A 29 -4.35 3.73 10.50
CA ALA A 29 -5.79 3.95 10.54
C ALA A 29 -6.38 4.04 9.14
N ASP A 30 -5.72 4.78 8.25
CA ASP A 30 -6.15 4.88 6.86
C ASP A 30 -6.03 3.54 6.14
N CYS A 31 -4.97 2.81 6.42
CA CYS A 31 -4.77 1.49 5.82
C CYS A 31 -5.88 0.52 6.22
N LEU A 32 -6.21 0.48 7.50
CA LEU A 32 -7.26 -0.41 7.99
C LEU A 32 -8.64 -0.03 7.43
N LYS A 33 -8.90 1.25 7.28
CA LYS A 33 -10.13 1.72 6.66
C LYS A 33 -10.20 1.29 5.20
N ALA A 34 -9.13 1.48 4.46
CA ALA A 34 -9.08 1.07 3.06
C ALA A 34 -9.19 -0.44 2.92
N LYS A 35 -8.57 -1.19 3.82
CA LYS A 35 -8.67 -2.64 3.85
C LYS A 35 -10.11 -3.10 4.00
N ARG A 36 -10.85 -2.51 4.94
CA ARG A 36 -12.26 -2.87 5.15
C ARG A 36 -13.10 -2.58 3.92
N GLN A 37 -12.86 -1.45 3.28
CA GLN A 37 -13.59 -1.07 2.07
C GLN A 37 -13.30 -2.04 0.93
N ALA A 38 -12.04 -2.42 0.77
CA ALA A 38 -11.64 -3.35 -0.27
C ALA A 38 -12.25 -4.75 -0.03
N GLU A 39 -12.25 -5.19 1.21
CA GLU A 39 -12.79 -6.51 1.57
C GLU A 39 -14.29 -6.62 1.32
N ARG A 40 -15.00 -5.51 1.36
CA ARG A 40 -16.43 -5.51 1.06
C ARG A 40 -16.73 -5.70 -0.43
N SER A 41 -15.78 -5.36 -1.27
CA SER A 41 -15.98 -5.36 -2.72
C SER A 41 -15.44 -6.61 -3.39
N ILE A 42 -14.64 -7.40 -2.72
CA ILE A 42 -13.93 -8.52 -3.30
C ILE A 42 -14.15 -9.77 -2.46
N GLN A 43 -14.29 -10.91 -3.13
CA GLN A 43 -14.46 -12.17 -2.42
C GLN A 43 -13.18 -12.53 -1.69
N PRO A 44 -13.26 -12.80 -0.37
CA PRO A 44 -12.07 -13.03 0.44
C PRO A 44 -11.38 -14.37 0.21
N GLU A 45 -11.98 -15.25 -0.55
CA GLU A 45 -11.45 -16.60 -0.74
C GLU A 45 -10.16 -16.62 -1.55
N ARG A 46 -10.03 -15.73 -2.49
CA ARG A 46 -8.87 -15.69 -3.39
C ARG A 46 -7.96 -14.52 -3.14
N VAL A 47 -8.49 -13.47 -2.55
CA VAL A 47 -7.78 -12.21 -2.38
C VAL A 47 -7.68 -11.88 -0.90
N GLN A 48 -6.47 -11.57 -0.45
CA GLN A 48 -6.23 -11.16 0.93
C GLN A 48 -5.59 -9.78 0.93
N PHE A 49 -5.99 -8.97 1.90
CA PHE A 49 -5.40 -7.66 2.09
C PHE A 49 -4.64 -7.63 3.41
N LYS A 50 -3.49 -7.02 3.41
CA LYS A 50 -2.69 -6.84 4.62
C LYS A 50 -2.19 -5.42 4.71
N CYS A 51 -2.20 -4.87 5.92
CA CYS A 51 -1.60 -3.57 6.18
C CYS A 51 -0.20 -3.77 6.72
N GLY A 52 0.79 -3.33 5.96
CA GLY A 52 2.17 -3.37 6.39
C GLY A 52 2.55 -2.07 7.07
N LYS A 53 3.16 -2.16 8.24
CA LYS A 53 3.53 -0.99 9.03
C LYS A 53 4.90 -0.44 8.68
N ASN A 54 5.85 -1.32 8.38
CA ASN A 54 7.22 -0.94 8.09
C ASN A 54 7.64 -1.47 6.73
N VAL A 55 6.88 -1.08 5.72
CA VAL A 55 7.15 -1.51 4.35
C VAL A 55 8.20 -0.61 3.74
N LYS A 56 9.33 -1.19 3.37
CA LYS A 56 10.38 -0.45 2.68
C LYS A 56 10.08 -0.48 1.19
N ALA A 57 9.86 0.68 0.62
CA ALA A 57 9.40 0.80 -0.75
C ALA A 57 10.10 1.92 -1.48
N GLU A 58 10.28 1.72 -2.77
CA GLU A 58 10.71 2.77 -3.67
C GLU A 58 9.47 3.51 -4.14
N VAL A 59 9.46 4.83 -3.95
CA VAL A 59 8.29 5.65 -4.25
C VAL A 59 8.64 6.80 -5.15
N GLU A 60 7.64 7.32 -5.84
CA GLU A 60 7.72 8.58 -6.55
C GLU A 60 6.63 9.50 -6.07
N TYR A 61 6.89 10.79 -6.17
CA TYR A 61 5.89 11.80 -5.83
C TYR A 61 5.29 12.30 -7.13
N VAL A 62 3.98 12.11 -7.25
CA VAL A 62 3.25 12.48 -8.46
C VAL A 62 2.37 13.67 -8.15
N LYS A 63 2.56 14.74 -8.92
CA LYS A 63 1.71 15.92 -8.81
C LYS A 63 0.93 16.05 -10.10
N GLU A 64 -0.37 15.88 -10.00
CA GLU A 64 -1.23 16.01 -11.16
C GLU A 64 -1.60 17.47 -11.41
N GLU A 65 -1.83 17.79 -12.66
CA GLU A 65 -2.20 19.14 -13.06
C GLU A 65 -3.50 19.54 -12.37
N GLY A 66 -3.51 20.75 -11.82
CA GLY A 66 -4.66 21.27 -11.11
C GLY A 66 -4.74 20.90 -9.64
N GLN A 67 -3.78 20.11 -9.15
CA GLN A 67 -3.74 19.73 -7.73
C GLN A 67 -2.70 20.56 -7.00
N THR A 68 -3.04 20.95 -5.77
CA THR A 68 -2.10 21.70 -4.93
C THR A 68 -1.18 20.78 -4.16
N ALA A 69 -1.55 19.53 -3.98
CA ALA A 69 -0.74 18.55 -3.27
C ALA A 69 -0.52 17.33 -4.15
N GLY A 70 0.70 16.84 -4.18
CA GLY A 70 1.03 15.60 -4.86
C GLY A 70 0.61 14.39 -4.05
N ARG A 71 0.73 13.23 -4.65
CA ARG A 71 0.51 11.95 -3.96
C ARG A 71 1.75 11.10 -4.07
N THR A 72 1.92 10.23 -3.10
CA THR A 72 3.01 9.26 -3.10
C THR A 72 2.53 7.98 -3.77
N ARG A 73 3.31 7.51 -4.72
CA ARG A 73 3.00 6.27 -5.44
C ARG A 73 4.12 5.28 -5.23
N ILE A 74 3.76 4.06 -4.81
CA ILE A 74 4.75 3.00 -4.66
C ILE A 74 5.07 2.40 -6.01
N LEU A 75 6.34 2.36 -6.34
CA LEU A 75 6.82 1.74 -7.58
C LEU A 75 7.13 0.27 -7.36
N ARG A 76 7.74 -0.06 -6.20
CA ARG A 76 8.01 -1.44 -5.83
C ARG A 76 8.24 -1.55 -4.33
N VAL A 77 7.96 -2.70 -3.80
CA VAL A 77 8.23 -3.03 -2.40
C VAL A 77 9.57 -3.75 -2.33
N ILE A 78 10.46 -3.24 -1.50
CA ILE A 78 11.81 -3.80 -1.34
C ILE A 78 11.81 -4.82 -0.20
N GLU A 79 11.23 -4.45 0.93
CA GLU A 79 11.11 -5.34 2.08
C GLU A 79 9.72 -5.24 2.65
N HIS A 80 9.15 -6.39 2.95
CA HIS A 80 7.85 -6.48 3.57
C HIS A 80 8.02 -6.49 5.08
N GLY A 81 7.85 -5.34 5.69
CA GLY A 81 7.89 -5.25 7.14
C GLY A 81 6.55 -5.56 7.78
N TYR A 82 5.86 -6.57 7.30
CA TYR A 82 4.53 -6.87 7.83
C TYR A 82 4.60 -7.41 9.24
N THR A 83 3.72 -6.88 10.07
CA THR A 83 3.38 -7.58 11.27
C THR A 83 2.35 -8.63 10.88
N SER A 84 2.55 -9.82 11.33
CA SER A 84 1.83 -10.99 10.86
C SER A 84 0.36 -11.01 11.16
N ASP A 85 -0.10 -10.11 11.95
CA ASP A 85 -1.46 -10.15 12.43
C ASP A 85 -2.37 -9.21 11.76
N SER A 86 -1.92 -8.72 10.71
CA SER A 86 -2.74 -7.78 9.99
C SER A 86 -3.92 -8.42 9.30
#